data_ab20088e84d488313d3f8e0289d86e91
#
_entry.id   ab20088e84d488313d3f8e0289d86e91
#
_cell.length_a   1.000
_cell.length_b   1.000
_cell.length_c   1.000
_cell.angle_alpha   90.00
_cell.angle_beta   90.00
_cell.angle_gamma   90.00
#
_symmetry.space_group_name_H-M   'P 1'
#
loop_
_entity.id
_entity.type
_entity.pdbx_description
1 polymer ?
#
loop_
_entity_poly.entity_id
_entity_poly.type
_entity_poly.pdbx_seq_one_letter_code
_entity_poly.pdbx_strand_id
1 'polypeptide(L)'
;MKKLMMIAALASVTACSKPEATPTEAATEATAATPAATTAENIAADGKPSVGKFKITSHDGKVYMEEDKADGTYVGTLDGKVTETGKWEQKDRGTFCFTKDTKDAKDAKQECNAEKVEAGKWTTTNAKGEVSIVERVG
;
A
#
# COMPACT_ATOMS: atom_id res chain seq x y z
N MET A 1 23.68 -37.51 -25.32
CA MET A 1 22.85 -38.62 -25.83
C MET A 1 21.44 -38.03 -25.97
N LYS A 2 21.12 -37.61 -27.19
CA LYS A 2 20.12 -38.17 -28.12
C LYS A 2 18.79 -38.47 -27.39
N LYS A 3 17.64 -37.81 -27.72
CA LYS A 3 16.90 -38.00 -28.97
C LYS A 3 15.93 -36.84 -29.26
N LEU A 4 15.99 -36.36 -30.50
CA LEU A 4 14.92 -35.72 -31.23
C LEU A 4 13.70 -36.65 -31.38
N MET A 5 12.49 -36.08 -31.42
CA MET A 5 11.42 -36.55 -32.29
C MET A 5 10.51 -35.38 -32.70
N MET A 6 10.63 -35.06 -33.99
CA MET A 6 9.64 -34.32 -34.79
C MET A 6 8.43 -35.20 -35.07
N ILE A 7 7.25 -34.67 -35.09
CA ILE A 7 6.17 -35.08 -35.98
C ILE A 7 5.38 -33.84 -36.40
N ALA A 8 5.37 -33.60 -37.70
CA ALA A 8 4.51 -32.67 -38.43
C ALA A 8 3.33 -33.45 -39.06
N ALA A 9 2.19 -32.80 -39.22
CA ALA A 9 1.20 -32.98 -40.30
C ALA A 9 -0.03 -32.10 -40.05
N LEU A 10 -0.30 -31.15 -40.90
CA LEU A 10 -1.13 -31.01 -42.10
C LEU A 10 -2.61 -30.70 -41.84
N ALA A 11 -2.91 -29.44 -42.10
CA ALA A 11 -3.88 -28.81 -43.00
C ALA A 11 -5.30 -29.41 -43.17
N SER A 12 -6.31 -28.55 -42.99
CA SER A 12 -7.46 -28.49 -43.93
C SER A 12 -8.16 -27.14 -43.80
N VAL A 13 -8.21 -26.48 -44.92
CA VAL A 13 -8.96 -25.24 -45.27
C VAL A 13 -10.38 -25.63 -45.59
N THR A 14 -11.36 -24.89 -45.08
CA THR A 14 -12.64 -24.80 -45.77
C THR A 14 -13.22 -23.41 -45.57
N ALA A 15 -13.51 -22.81 -46.70
CA ALA A 15 -13.98 -21.46 -46.90
C ALA A 15 -15.52 -21.34 -46.82
N CYS A 16 -15.96 -20.06 -46.74
CA CYS A 16 -17.25 -19.47 -47.10
C CYS A 16 -18.44 -19.60 -46.15
N SER A 17 -18.80 -18.52 -45.51
CA SER A 17 -19.93 -17.67 -45.94
C SER A 17 -20.10 -16.47 -45.03
N LYS A 18 -20.15 -15.29 -45.63
CA LYS A 18 -20.61 -14.04 -45.04
C LYS A 18 -22.15 -14.07 -44.99
N PRO A 19 -22.78 -13.61 -43.89
CA PRO A 19 -23.60 -12.43 -44.04
C PRO A 19 -23.28 -11.38 -42.95
N GLU A 20 -23.33 -10.19 -43.43
CA GLU A 20 -23.46 -8.88 -42.85
C GLU A 20 -24.50 -8.84 -41.74
N ALA A 21 -24.08 -8.46 -40.52
CA ALA A 21 -24.99 -7.94 -39.52
C ALA A 21 -24.18 -7.11 -38.51
N THR A 22 -24.40 -5.80 -38.59
CA THR A 22 -24.42 -4.77 -37.53
C THR A 22 -23.43 -4.86 -36.37
N PRO A 23 -22.64 -3.83 -36.15
CA PRO A 23 -21.79 -3.77 -34.95
C PRO A 23 -22.66 -3.51 -33.72
N THR A 24 -22.87 -4.54 -32.93
CA THR A 24 -23.30 -4.38 -31.56
C THR A 24 -22.02 -4.11 -30.75
N GLU A 25 -21.95 -2.90 -30.30
CA GLU A 25 -20.99 -2.38 -29.33
C GLU A 25 -21.00 -3.29 -28.11
N ALA A 26 -20.04 -4.22 -28.02
CA ALA A 26 -19.75 -4.92 -26.82
C ALA A 26 -18.97 -3.94 -25.93
N ALA A 27 -19.67 -3.29 -25.02
CA ALA A 27 -19.09 -2.58 -23.91
C ALA A 27 -18.15 -3.54 -23.16
N THR A 28 -16.87 -3.36 -23.36
CA THR A 28 -15.87 -3.94 -22.47
C THR A 28 -16.04 -3.24 -21.13
N GLU A 29 -16.72 -3.92 -20.24
CA GLU A 29 -16.84 -3.54 -18.85
C GLU A 29 -15.43 -3.59 -18.25
N ALA A 30 -14.72 -2.48 -18.39
CA ALA A 30 -13.54 -2.23 -17.57
C ALA A 30 -14.06 -2.23 -16.14
N THR A 31 -13.77 -3.28 -15.41
CA THR A 31 -13.93 -3.32 -13.96
C THR A 31 -13.07 -2.18 -13.42
N ALA A 32 -13.65 -1.01 -13.31
CA ALA A 32 -13.06 0.09 -12.58
C ALA A 32 -12.88 -0.43 -11.15
N ALA A 33 -11.62 -0.63 -10.76
CA ALA A 33 -11.28 -0.77 -9.36
C ALA A 33 -11.88 0.45 -8.67
N THR A 34 -12.92 0.23 -7.89
CA THR A 34 -13.52 1.24 -7.04
C THR A 34 -12.39 1.82 -6.20
N PRO A 35 -12.06 3.11 -6.30
CA PRO A 35 -11.12 3.69 -5.38
C PRO A 35 -11.70 3.45 -3.98
N ALA A 36 -10.93 2.81 -3.11
CA ALA A 36 -11.31 2.63 -1.72
C ALA A 36 -11.74 4.01 -1.21
N ALA A 37 -12.98 4.10 -0.77
CA ALA A 37 -13.55 5.34 -0.27
C ALA A 37 -12.60 5.89 0.80
N THR A 38 -12.06 7.06 0.55
CA THR A 38 -11.30 7.83 1.54
C THR A 38 -12.33 8.25 2.59
N THR A 39 -12.57 7.39 3.56
CA THR A 39 -13.41 7.73 4.70
C THR A 39 -12.71 8.83 5.48
N ALA A 40 -13.48 9.70 6.11
CA ALA A 40 -12.96 10.78 6.97
C ALA A 40 -12.02 10.28 8.09
N GLU A 41 -11.98 8.96 8.29
CA GLU A 41 -11.13 8.22 9.24
C GLU A 41 -9.66 8.12 8.84
N ASN A 42 -9.34 8.33 7.55
CA ASN A 42 -7.95 8.25 7.05
C ASN A 42 -7.30 9.63 6.88
N ILE A 43 -7.61 10.57 7.77
CA ILE A 43 -6.99 11.89 7.82
C ILE A 43 -6.00 11.95 8.96
N ALA A 44 -4.73 12.19 8.64
CA ALA A 44 -3.63 12.31 9.58
C ALA A 44 -3.72 13.59 10.44
N ALA A 45 -2.85 13.68 11.43
CA ALA A 45 -2.81 14.80 12.36
C ALA A 45 -2.61 16.16 11.67
N ASP A 46 -1.90 16.17 10.51
CA ASP A 46 -1.69 17.38 9.69
C ASP A 46 -2.92 17.82 8.88
N GLY A 47 -4.02 17.07 8.95
CA GLY A 47 -5.27 17.37 8.25
C GLY A 47 -5.29 16.93 6.79
N LYS A 48 -4.32 16.16 6.34
CA LYS A 48 -4.22 15.59 5.00
C LYS A 48 -4.46 14.07 5.04
N PRO A 49 -4.68 13.41 3.87
CA PRO A 49 -4.80 11.95 3.84
C PRO A 49 -3.58 11.26 4.48
N SER A 50 -3.83 10.21 5.26
CA SER A 50 -2.77 9.42 5.91
C SER A 50 -1.93 8.61 4.92
N VAL A 51 -2.44 8.38 3.71
CA VAL A 51 -1.65 7.78 2.63
C VAL A 51 -0.55 8.74 2.18
N GLY A 52 0.68 8.25 2.03
CA GLY A 52 1.80 9.07 1.58
C GLY A 52 3.16 8.57 2.02
N LYS A 53 4.14 9.45 1.87
CA LYS A 53 5.51 9.19 2.34
C LYS A 53 5.88 10.14 3.46
N PHE A 54 6.54 9.58 4.44
CA PHE A 54 6.89 10.29 5.66
C PHE A 54 8.36 10.09 6.01
N LYS A 55 8.97 11.12 6.53
CA LYS A 55 10.25 11.05 7.22
C LYS A 55 9.99 11.10 8.72
N ILE A 56 10.42 10.09 9.43
CA ILE A 56 10.24 9.96 10.86
C ILE A 56 11.60 10.05 11.52
N THR A 57 11.78 11.09 12.32
CA THR A 57 12.98 11.23 13.18
C THR A 57 12.62 10.73 14.56
N SER A 58 13.14 9.58 14.94
CA SER A 58 12.86 8.95 16.23
C SER A 58 13.58 9.66 17.40
N HIS A 59 13.16 9.35 18.63
CA HIS A 59 13.70 9.93 19.85
C HIS A 59 15.23 9.72 20.03
N ASP A 60 15.78 8.65 19.42
CA ASP A 60 17.23 8.35 19.41
C ASP A 60 17.98 9.02 18.23
N GLY A 61 17.30 9.85 17.46
CA GLY A 61 17.85 10.60 16.33
C GLY A 61 17.97 9.83 15.02
N LYS A 62 17.53 8.58 14.95
CA LYS A 62 17.49 7.83 13.69
C LYS A 62 16.40 8.36 12.77
N VAL A 63 16.68 8.33 11.47
CA VAL A 63 15.75 8.81 10.44
C VAL A 63 15.24 7.63 9.62
N TYR A 64 13.96 7.39 9.73
CA TYR A 64 13.24 6.39 8.96
C TYR A 64 12.46 7.07 7.84
N MET A 65 12.33 6.37 6.72
CA MET A 65 11.36 6.71 5.69
C MET A 65 10.24 5.67 5.75
N GLU A 66 9.01 6.13 5.78
CA GLU A 66 7.81 5.28 5.80
C GLU A 66 6.93 5.62 4.62
N GLU A 67 6.36 4.63 3.98
CA GLU A 67 5.38 4.76 2.92
C GLU A 67 4.10 4.04 3.32
N ASP A 68 3.05 4.81 3.57
CA ASP A 68 1.71 4.32 3.88
C ASP A 68 0.89 4.25 2.59
N LYS A 69 0.43 3.05 2.24
CA LYS A 69 -0.27 2.79 1.00
C LYS A 69 -1.78 2.74 1.19
N ALA A 70 -2.51 3.04 0.11
CA ALA A 70 -3.98 3.06 0.11
C ALA A 70 -4.62 1.69 0.40
N ASP A 71 -3.87 0.60 0.25
CA ASP A 71 -4.33 -0.75 0.57
C ASP A 71 -4.20 -1.11 2.07
N GLY A 72 -3.78 -0.14 2.90
CA GLY A 72 -3.58 -0.32 4.34
C GLY A 72 -2.27 -1.01 4.71
N THR A 73 -1.33 -1.17 3.76
CA THR A 73 0.01 -1.67 4.05
C THR A 73 1.01 -0.53 4.17
N TYR A 74 2.09 -0.75 4.91
CA TYR A 74 3.20 0.20 5.00
C TYR A 74 4.55 -0.47 4.82
N VAL A 75 5.53 0.34 4.47
CA VAL A 75 6.93 -0.07 4.34
C VAL A 75 7.81 0.96 5.04
N GLY A 76 8.56 0.52 6.04
CA GLY A 76 9.57 1.31 6.73
C GLY A 76 10.98 1.00 6.24
N THR A 77 11.77 2.04 6.01
CA THR A 77 13.17 1.92 5.58
C THR A 77 14.10 2.75 6.47
N LEU A 78 15.29 2.22 6.71
CA LEU A 78 16.38 2.91 7.36
C LEU A 78 17.61 2.82 6.45
N ASP A 79 18.24 3.94 6.15
CA ASP A 79 19.42 4.00 5.25
C ASP A 79 19.16 3.34 3.88
N GLY A 80 17.93 3.49 3.35
CA GLY A 80 17.53 2.94 2.07
C GLY A 80 17.26 1.42 2.07
N LYS A 81 17.33 0.77 3.23
CA LYS A 81 17.01 -0.66 3.38
C LYS A 81 15.68 -0.82 4.06
N VAL A 82 14.84 -1.71 3.54
CA VAL A 82 13.58 -2.07 4.21
C VAL A 82 13.90 -2.72 5.55
N THR A 83 13.38 -2.14 6.62
CA THR A 83 13.56 -2.62 8.00
C THR A 83 12.30 -3.22 8.57
N GLU A 84 11.13 -2.77 8.07
CA GLU A 84 9.84 -3.32 8.48
C GLU A 84 8.79 -3.17 7.40
N THR A 85 7.79 -4.05 7.44
CA THR A 85 6.55 -3.99 6.68
C THR A 85 5.40 -4.36 7.59
N GLY A 86 4.18 -4.03 7.17
CA GLY A 86 3.01 -4.38 7.95
C GLY A 86 1.74 -3.72 7.45
N LYS A 87 0.78 -3.61 8.34
CA LYS A 87 -0.49 -2.94 8.10
C LYS A 87 -0.60 -1.71 8.98
N TRP A 88 -1.24 -0.68 8.46
CA TRP A 88 -1.52 0.55 9.19
C TRP A 88 -3.02 0.89 9.18
N GLU A 89 -3.41 1.69 10.15
CA GLU A 89 -4.77 2.20 10.32
C GLU A 89 -4.71 3.56 11.01
N GLN A 90 -5.34 4.58 10.40
CA GLN A 90 -5.60 5.84 11.07
C GLN A 90 -6.96 5.75 11.76
N LYS A 91 -6.99 5.59 13.07
CA LYS A 91 -8.25 5.50 13.83
C LYS A 91 -8.97 6.82 13.93
N ASP A 92 -8.22 7.87 14.14
CA ASP A 92 -8.66 9.26 14.15
C ASP A 92 -7.45 10.16 13.90
N ARG A 93 -7.64 11.47 13.85
CA ARG A 93 -6.57 12.44 13.59
C ARG A 93 -5.43 12.43 14.64
N GLY A 94 -5.68 11.88 15.80
CA GLY A 94 -4.73 11.84 16.90
C GLY A 94 -4.21 10.45 17.20
N THR A 95 -4.57 9.42 16.40
CA THR A 95 -4.22 8.03 16.71
C THR A 95 -3.89 7.25 15.43
N PHE A 96 -2.61 7.00 15.24
CA PHE A 96 -2.08 6.12 14.20
C PHE A 96 -1.72 4.76 14.79
N CYS A 97 -2.21 3.69 14.17
CA CYS A 97 -1.93 2.33 14.61
C CYS A 97 -1.25 1.52 13.49
N PHE A 98 -0.39 0.62 13.87
CA PHE A 98 0.27 -0.27 12.92
C PHE A 98 0.45 -1.67 13.52
N THR A 99 0.57 -2.64 12.64
CA THR A 99 0.86 -4.04 12.99
C THR A 99 2.00 -4.51 12.11
N LYS A 100 3.16 -4.76 12.71
CA LYS A 100 4.35 -5.24 12.00
C LYS A 100 4.16 -6.68 11.52
N ASP A 101 4.65 -6.96 10.33
CA ASP A 101 4.75 -8.34 9.85
C ASP A 101 5.78 -9.10 10.71
N THR A 102 5.38 -10.24 11.19
CA THR A 102 6.20 -11.14 11.99
C THR A 102 6.25 -12.52 11.34
N LYS A 103 7.26 -13.32 11.68
CA LYS A 103 7.39 -14.68 11.13
C LYS A 103 6.18 -15.55 11.47
N ASP A 104 5.60 -15.36 12.65
CA ASP A 104 4.40 -16.04 13.11
C ASP A 104 3.28 -15.01 13.29
N ALA A 105 2.19 -15.14 12.55
CA ALA A 105 1.06 -14.21 12.61
C ALA A 105 0.47 -14.04 14.02
N LYS A 106 0.58 -15.05 14.88
CA LYS A 106 0.14 -14.98 16.29
C LYS A 106 0.97 -13.99 17.14
N ASP A 107 2.18 -13.65 16.71
CA ASP A 107 3.06 -12.72 17.41
C ASP A 107 2.87 -11.27 16.92
N ALA A 108 2.09 -11.07 15.85
CA ALA A 108 1.73 -9.76 15.35
C ALA A 108 0.81 -9.04 16.35
N LYS A 109 1.26 -7.89 16.84
CA LYS A 109 0.49 -7.05 17.76
C LYS A 109 0.29 -5.68 17.15
N GLN A 110 -0.93 -5.16 17.26
CA GLN A 110 -1.19 -3.79 16.91
C GLN A 110 -0.61 -2.87 17.99
N GLU A 111 0.18 -1.90 17.53
CA GLU A 111 0.69 -0.81 18.34
C GLU A 111 0.03 0.48 17.88
N CYS A 112 -0.32 1.38 18.81
CA CYS A 112 -0.92 2.66 18.49
C CYS A 112 -0.12 3.79 19.11
N ASN A 113 0.12 4.82 18.33
CA ASN A 113 0.81 6.03 18.71
C ASN A 113 -0.17 7.20 18.76
N ALA A 114 -0.01 8.05 19.76
CA ALA A 114 -0.74 9.31 19.80
C ALA A 114 -0.04 10.33 18.89
N GLU A 115 -0.81 11.02 18.05
CA GLU A 115 -0.32 12.03 17.14
C GLU A 115 -0.85 13.41 17.44
N LYS A 116 -0.02 14.43 17.22
CA LYS A 116 -0.46 15.83 17.33
C LYS A 116 0.37 16.74 16.44
N VAL A 117 -0.24 17.86 16.04
CA VAL A 117 0.45 18.97 15.41
C VAL A 117 0.33 20.19 16.30
N GLU A 118 1.45 20.70 16.78
CA GLU A 118 1.54 21.91 17.61
C GLU A 118 2.57 22.86 16.99
N ALA A 119 2.21 24.11 16.81
CA ALA A 119 3.06 25.14 16.21
C ALA A 119 3.71 24.68 14.86
N GLY A 120 2.94 23.93 14.04
CA GLY A 120 3.40 23.42 12.76
C GLY A 120 4.31 22.19 12.84
N LYS A 121 4.58 21.68 14.03
CA LYS A 121 5.40 20.48 14.24
C LYS A 121 4.50 19.27 14.48
N TRP A 122 4.60 18.27 13.62
CA TRP A 122 3.91 16.99 13.79
C TRP A 122 4.77 16.05 14.63
N THR A 123 4.20 15.52 15.68
CA THR A 123 4.85 14.55 16.57
C THR A 123 3.97 13.31 16.74
N THR A 124 4.61 12.17 16.90
CA THR A 124 3.98 10.92 17.30
C THR A 124 4.61 10.42 18.60
N THR A 125 3.81 9.88 19.50
CA THR A 125 4.23 9.40 20.81
C THR A 125 3.79 7.96 20.98
N ASN A 126 4.73 7.04 21.23
CA ASN A 126 4.44 5.63 21.41
C ASN A 126 3.97 5.32 22.86
N ALA A 127 3.59 4.06 23.11
CA ALA A 127 3.11 3.61 24.42
C ALA A 127 4.13 3.76 25.57
N LYS A 128 5.43 3.93 25.26
CA LYS A 128 6.49 4.18 26.25
C LYS A 128 6.67 5.67 26.56
N GLY A 129 5.96 6.56 25.87
CA GLY A 129 6.13 7.99 25.96
C GLY A 129 7.28 8.56 25.13
N GLU A 130 7.90 7.77 24.27
CA GLU A 130 8.95 8.21 23.37
C GLU A 130 8.35 9.01 22.21
N VAL A 131 8.90 10.21 21.96
CA VAL A 131 8.38 11.15 20.97
C VAL A 131 9.26 11.14 19.73
N SER A 132 8.63 10.98 18.57
CA SER A 132 9.26 11.11 17.25
C SER A 132 8.65 12.29 16.49
N ILE A 133 9.42 12.85 15.55
CA ILE A 133 8.96 13.91 14.66
C ILE A 133 8.57 13.29 13.33
N VAL A 134 7.42 13.68 12.81
CA VAL A 134 6.91 13.24 11.50
C VAL A 134 6.92 14.40 10.53
N GLU A 135 7.45 14.18 9.35
CA GLU A 135 7.46 15.15 8.25
C GLU A 135 6.95 14.44 7.00
N ARG A 136 5.96 15.02 6.34
CA ARG A 136 5.50 14.52 5.04
C ARG A 136 6.53 14.85 3.98
N VAL A 137 6.85 13.88 3.11
CA VAL A 137 7.79 14.01 2.01
C VAL A 137 7.15 13.56 0.69
N GLY A 138 7.10 14.44 -0.29
CA GLY A 138 6.51 14.17 -1.62
C GLY A 138 5.15 14.76 -1.82
#